data_8be56223ae5702403d60f1ca891be0d8
#
_entry.id   8be56223ae5702403d60f1ca891be0d8
#
_cell.length_a   1.000
_cell.length_b   1.000
_cell.length_c   1.000
_cell.angle_alpha   90.00
_cell.angle_beta   90.00
_cell.angle_gamma   90.00
#
_symmetry.space_group_name_H-M   'P 1'
#
loop_
_entity.id
_entity.type
_entity.pdbx_description
1 polymer ?
#
loop_
_entity_poly.entity_id
_entity_poly.type
_entity_poly.pdbx_seq_one_letter_code
_entity_poly.pdbx_strand_id
1 'polypeptide(L)'
;MGSDGDGHQDTKDNCPQLPNSSQLDSDNDGLGDECDGDDDNDGVPDYVPPGPDNCRLVPNPNQKDSDGNGIGDVCEDDFDNDAVVDPLDVCPESAEVTLTDFRAYQTVVLDPEGDAQIDPNWVVLNQGMEIVQTMNSDPGLAVGYTAFNGVDFEGTFHVNTVTDDDYAGFLFSYQDSGRFYVVMWKQTEQTYWQATPFRAVAQPGLQLKAVTSVSGPGEHLRNALWHTGHTPDQVRLLWTDPRNVGWRDKTSYRWQLLHRPQVGYIRVKLYEGPQLVADSGVIIDTSMRGGRLGVFCFSQENIIWSNLQYRCNDTVPEDFEPFRRQLLQGRV
;
A
#
# COMPACT_ATOMS: atom_id res chain seq x y z
N MET A 1 -3.07 -13.30 -14.63
CA MET A 1 -2.40 -12.06 -14.20
C MET A 1 -2.56 -11.07 -15.32
N GLY A 2 -2.69 -9.79 -15.01
CA GLY A 2 -2.67 -8.72 -15.99
C GLY A 2 -1.27 -8.53 -16.57
N SER A 3 -1.20 -7.95 -17.77
CA SER A 3 0.07 -7.76 -18.49
C SER A 3 0.95 -6.68 -17.86
N ASP A 4 0.36 -5.73 -17.12
CA ASP A 4 1.04 -4.56 -16.55
C ASP A 4 1.35 -4.67 -15.04
N GLY A 5 0.83 -5.71 -14.38
CA GLY A 5 1.15 -6.02 -12.98
C GLY A 5 0.38 -5.23 -11.93
N ASP A 6 -0.73 -4.58 -12.28
CA ASP A 6 -1.54 -3.76 -11.37
C ASP A 6 -2.56 -4.53 -10.52
N GLY A 7 -2.65 -5.85 -10.73
CA GLY A 7 -3.55 -6.74 -9.99
C GLY A 7 -4.85 -7.07 -10.71
N HIS A 8 -5.14 -6.44 -11.85
CA HIS A 8 -6.31 -6.72 -12.68
C HIS A 8 -5.95 -7.63 -13.86
N GLN A 9 -6.90 -8.47 -14.27
CA GLN A 9 -6.74 -9.30 -15.47
C GLN A 9 -7.04 -8.46 -16.71
N ASP A 10 -6.27 -8.62 -17.80
CA ASP A 10 -6.41 -7.84 -19.03
C ASP A 10 -7.87 -7.76 -19.55
N THR A 11 -8.66 -8.79 -19.35
CA THR A 11 -10.07 -8.82 -19.79
C THR A 11 -11.03 -8.02 -18.91
N LYS A 12 -10.59 -7.59 -17.74
CA LYS A 12 -11.37 -6.81 -16.77
C LYS A 12 -10.72 -5.48 -16.44
N ASP A 13 -9.56 -5.23 -17.01
CA ASP A 13 -8.75 -4.04 -16.81
C ASP A 13 -9.16 -2.99 -17.83
N ASN A 14 -9.43 -1.77 -17.37
CA ASN A 14 -9.77 -0.66 -18.25
C ASN A 14 -8.56 0.04 -18.87
N CYS A 15 -7.32 -0.34 -18.44
CA CYS A 15 -6.05 0.07 -19.06
C CYS A 15 -5.05 -1.10 -19.10
N PRO A 16 -5.24 -2.15 -19.93
CA PRO A 16 -4.51 -3.43 -19.82
C PRO A 16 -2.99 -3.36 -19.97
N GLN A 17 -2.44 -2.24 -20.42
CA GLN A 17 -1.00 -2.04 -20.65
C GLN A 17 -0.39 -0.93 -19.80
N LEU A 18 -1.20 -0.21 -19.05
CA LEU A 18 -0.77 0.85 -18.15
C LEU A 18 -1.27 0.57 -16.74
N PRO A 19 -0.38 0.38 -15.76
CA PRO A 19 -0.78 0.08 -14.41
C PRO A 19 -1.68 1.16 -13.81
N ASN A 20 -2.90 0.78 -13.46
CA ASN A 20 -3.90 1.63 -12.83
C ASN A 20 -4.76 0.84 -11.86
N SER A 21 -4.19 0.42 -10.76
CA SER A 21 -4.83 -0.46 -9.78
C SER A 21 -6.14 0.12 -9.22
N SER A 22 -6.29 1.44 -9.20
CA SER A 22 -7.52 2.12 -8.80
C SER A 22 -8.68 1.92 -9.79
N GLN A 23 -8.40 1.64 -11.07
CA GLN A 23 -9.39 1.46 -12.14
C GLN A 23 -10.33 2.65 -12.31
N LEU A 24 -9.85 3.88 -12.01
CA LEU A 24 -10.63 5.10 -12.21
C LEU A 24 -11.03 5.27 -13.68
N ASP A 25 -12.27 5.64 -13.89
CA ASP A 25 -12.90 5.91 -15.20
C ASP A 25 -13.93 7.01 -14.95
N SER A 26 -13.50 8.26 -15.06
CA SER A 26 -14.26 9.41 -14.60
C SER A 26 -15.50 9.71 -15.42
N ASP A 27 -15.47 9.41 -16.72
CA ASP A 27 -16.62 9.58 -17.62
C ASP A 27 -17.43 8.31 -17.86
N ASN A 28 -16.98 7.16 -17.32
CA ASN A 28 -17.60 5.85 -17.45
C ASN A 28 -17.72 5.35 -18.90
N ASP A 29 -16.74 5.65 -19.74
CA ASP A 29 -16.73 5.19 -21.13
C ASP A 29 -16.07 3.82 -21.34
N GLY A 30 -15.44 3.27 -20.30
CA GLY A 30 -14.77 1.97 -20.28
C GLY A 30 -13.26 2.04 -20.51
N LEU A 31 -12.70 3.20 -20.78
CA LEU A 31 -11.27 3.47 -20.71
C LEU A 31 -10.93 4.08 -19.34
N GLY A 32 -9.90 3.56 -18.69
CA GLY A 32 -9.44 4.16 -17.44
C GLY A 32 -8.73 5.48 -17.68
N ASP A 33 -8.81 6.41 -16.71
CA ASP A 33 -8.21 7.74 -16.79
C ASP A 33 -6.71 7.69 -17.16
N GLU A 34 -5.98 6.68 -16.73
CA GLU A 34 -4.55 6.51 -17.04
C GLU A 34 -4.25 6.30 -18.54
N CYS A 35 -5.19 5.77 -19.31
CA CYS A 35 -5.03 5.47 -20.72
C CYS A 35 -6.06 6.21 -21.63
N ASP A 36 -6.90 7.04 -21.04
CA ASP A 36 -7.79 7.93 -21.77
C ASP A 36 -7.04 9.23 -22.11
N GLY A 37 -7.47 9.93 -23.11
CA GLY A 37 -6.90 11.22 -23.52
C GLY A 37 -7.87 12.39 -23.33
N ASP A 38 -9.07 12.11 -22.83
CA ASP A 38 -10.14 13.07 -22.54
C ASP A 38 -11.01 12.48 -21.45
N ASP A 39 -10.52 12.53 -20.19
CA ASP A 39 -11.05 11.80 -19.04
C ASP A 39 -12.49 12.13 -18.68
N ASP A 40 -13.00 13.28 -19.09
CA ASP A 40 -14.38 13.72 -18.83
C ASP A 40 -15.25 13.79 -20.11
N ASN A 41 -14.67 13.44 -21.26
CA ASN A 41 -15.33 13.44 -22.58
C ASN A 41 -15.97 14.79 -22.95
N ASP A 42 -15.35 15.91 -22.58
CA ASP A 42 -15.84 17.24 -22.90
C ASP A 42 -15.35 17.74 -24.27
N GLY A 43 -14.47 17.02 -24.93
CA GLY A 43 -13.88 17.33 -26.24
C GLY A 43 -12.59 18.13 -26.16
N VAL A 44 -12.07 18.40 -24.97
CA VAL A 44 -10.77 19.06 -24.75
C VAL A 44 -9.79 17.97 -24.22
N PRO A 45 -8.75 17.63 -24.97
CA PRO A 45 -7.78 16.63 -24.53
C PRO A 45 -7.06 17.03 -23.25
N ASP A 46 -6.80 16.07 -22.35
CA ASP A 46 -6.21 16.29 -21.04
C ASP A 46 -4.85 16.99 -21.09
N TYR A 47 -3.95 16.52 -21.94
CA TYR A 47 -2.53 16.92 -21.90
C TYR A 47 -2.01 17.46 -23.23
N VAL A 48 -2.67 17.22 -24.36
CA VAL A 48 -2.18 17.58 -25.69
C VAL A 48 -3.04 18.68 -26.33
N PRO A 49 -2.51 19.47 -27.29
CA PRO A 49 -3.32 20.48 -27.99
C PRO A 49 -4.55 19.85 -28.69
N PRO A 50 -5.73 20.55 -28.66
CA PRO A 50 -6.00 21.92 -28.22
C PRO A 50 -6.10 22.12 -26.69
N GLY A 51 -5.87 21.11 -25.88
CA GLY A 51 -5.66 21.23 -24.44
C GLY A 51 -4.31 21.90 -24.09
N PRO A 52 -3.82 21.73 -22.87
CA PRO A 52 -4.35 20.86 -21.81
C PRO A 52 -5.69 21.32 -21.27
N ASP A 53 -6.54 20.35 -20.89
CA ASP A 53 -7.80 20.61 -20.20
C ASP A 53 -7.53 21.18 -18.80
N ASN A 54 -8.22 22.28 -18.47
CA ASN A 54 -8.06 22.93 -17.18
C ASN A 54 -8.97 22.37 -16.07
N CYS A 55 -9.85 21.43 -16.41
CA CYS A 55 -10.68 20.65 -15.48
C CYS A 55 -10.84 19.20 -15.96
N ARG A 56 -9.78 18.49 -16.09
CA ARG A 56 -9.66 17.16 -16.70
C ARG A 56 -10.76 16.14 -16.28
N LEU A 57 -11.32 16.27 -15.08
CA LEU A 57 -12.31 15.34 -14.52
C LEU A 57 -13.73 15.91 -14.47
N VAL A 58 -13.93 17.17 -14.85
CA VAL A 58 -15.23 17.87 -14.77
C VAL A 58 -15.51 18.58 -16.09
N PRO A 59 -16.48 18.12 -16.89
CA PRO A 59 -16.73 18.66 -18.22
C PRO A 59 -16.90 20.18 -18.25
N ASN A 60 -16.04 20.85 -18.97
CA ASN A 60 -16.10 22.32 -19.19
C ASN A 60 -15.57 22.71 -20.58
N PRO A 61 -16.30 22.38 -21.66
CA PRO A 61 -15.82 22.60 -23.03
C PRO A 61 -15.43 24.05 -23.35
N ASN A 62 -15.89 25.01 -22.56
CA ASN A 62 -15.55 26.42 -22.71
C ASN A 62 -14.22 26.83 -22.06
N GLN A 63 -13.61 25.95 -21.28
CA GLN A 63 -12.32 26.12 -20.59
C GLN A 63 -12.24 27.46 -19.82
N LYS A 64 -13.36 27.88 -19.20
CA LYS A 64 -13.42 29.16 -18.50
C LYS A 64 -12.55 29.13 -17.24
N ASP A 65 -11.64 30.10 -17.17
CA ASP A 65 -10.69 30.33 -16.08
C ASP A 65 -10.70 31.86 -15.81
N SER A 66 -11.39 32.25 -14.73
CA SER A 66 -11.66 33.67 -14.47
C SER A 66 -10.46 34.41 -13.88
N ASP A 67 -9.57 33.76 -13.18
CA ASP A 67 -8.39 34.36 -12.56
C ASP A 67 -7.08 34.08 -13.31
N GLY A 68 -7.10 33.18 -14.30
CA GLY A 68 -5.97 32.88 -15.18
C GLY A 68 -4.88 32.06 -14.51
N ASN A 69 -5.21 31.26 -13.50
CA ASN A 69 -4.25 30.43 -12.79
C ASN A 69 -3.98 29.06 -13.44
N GLY A 70 -4.76 28.70 -14.48
CA GLY A 70 -4.65 27.45 -15.23
C GLY A 70 -5.60 26.34 -14.74
N ILE A 71 -6.41 26.60 -13.71
CA ILE A 71 -7.49 25.74 -13.23
C ILE A 71 -8.82 26.37 -13.67
N GLY A 72 -9.72 25.56 -14.19
CA GLY A 72 -11.02 26.05 -14.63
C GLY A 72 -11.95 26.39 -13.47
N ASP A 73 -12.81 27.40 -13.66
CA ASP A 73 -13.74 27.87 -12.63
C ASP A 73 -14.59 26.76 -12.00
N VAL A 74 -14.90 25.68 -12.73
CA VAL A 74 -15.80 24.61 -12.27
C VAL A 74 -15.12 23.58 -11.38
N CYS A 75 -13.79 23.55 -11.36
CA CYS A 75 -12.99 22.60 -10.57
C CYS A 75 -11.95 23.30 -9.68
N GLU A 76 -12.11 24.58 -9.43
CA GLU A 76 -11.14 25.46 -8.76
C GLU A 76 -10.74 25.00 -7.36
N ASP A 77 -11.68 24.54 -6.55
CA ASP A 77 -11.47 24.14 -5.15
C ASP A 77 -11.76 22.64 -4.88
N ASP A 78 -12.26 21.94 -5.87
CA ASP A 78 -12.78 20.56 -5.78
C ASP A 78 -12.60 19.92 -7.17
N PHE A 79 -11.45 19.32 -7.37
CA PHE A 79 -10.98 18.92 -8.71
C PHE A 79 -11.81 17.80 -9.34
N ASP A 80 -12.33 16.88 -8.52
CA ASP A 80 -13.17 15.76 -8.98
C ASP A 80 -14.68 15.97 -8.72
N ASN A 81 -15.03 17.13 -8.13
CA ASN A 81 -16.41 17.56 -7.86
C ASN A 81 -17.21 16.57 -7.00
N ASP A 82 -16.57 16.03 -5.98
CA ASP A 82 -17.21 15.12 -5.02
C ASP A 82 -17.80 15.82 -3.78
N ALA A 83 -17.72 17.16 -3.74
CA ALA A 83 -18.14 18.04 -2.65
C ALA A 83 -17.21 18.05 -1.42
N VAL A 84 -16.00 17.51 -1.54
CA VAL A 84 -14.92 17.65 -0.57
C VAL A 84 -13.80 18.49 -1.21
N VAL A 85 -13.48 19.62 -0.62
CA VAL A 85 -12.43 20.49 -1.17
C VAL A 85 -11.06 19.83 -1.12
N ASP A 86 -10.24 20.03 -2.14
CA ASP A 86 -8.96 19.36 -2.35
C ASP A 86 -8.03 19.33 -1.12
N PRO A 87 -7.89 20.39 -0.30
CA PRO A 87 -7.05 20.32 0.90
C PRO A 87 -7.52 19.35 1.98
N LEU A 88 -8.82 18.99 1.99
CA LEU A 88 -9.44 18.08 2.95
C LEU A 88 -9.67 16.69 2.36
N ASP A 89 -9.62 16.56 1.06
CA ASP A 89 -9.82 15.32 0.34
C ASP A 89 -8.54 14.46 0.36
N VAL A 90 -8.69 13.17 0.66
CA VAL A 90 -7.57 12.23 0.63
C VAL A 90 -7.18 11.81 -0.79
N CYS A 91 -8.11 11.88 -1.74
CA CYS A 91 -7.89 11.56 -3.14
C CYS A 91 -8.53 12.61 -4.07
N PRO A 92 -7.94 13.79 -4.25
CA PRO A 92 -8.53 14.91 -5.02
C PRO A 92 -8.86 14.62 -6.48
N GLU A 93 -8.44 13.49 -7.02
CA GLU A 93 -8.71 13.05 -8.38
C GLU A 93 -9.63 11.80 -8.43
N SER A 94 -10.28 11.46 -7.31
CA SER A 94 -11.17 10.29 -7.22
C SER A 94 -12.42 10.58 -6.41
N ALA A 95 -13.51 10.89 -7.07
CA ALA A 95 -14.79 11.16 -6.45
C ALA A 95 -15.35 10.02 -5.58
N GLU A 96 -14.71 8.84 -5.59
CA GLU A 96 -15.11 7.70 -4.78
C GLU A 96 -14.45 7.64 -3.40
N VAL A 97 -13.33 8.38 -3.21
CA VAL A 97 -12.48 8.24 -2.01
C VAL A 97 -12.21 9.60 -1.40
N THR A 98 -12.97 9.97 -0.38
CA THR A 98 -12.92 11.29 0.26
C THR A 98 -12.21 11.33 1.60
N LEU A 99 -12.09 10.18 2.28
CA LEU A 99 -11.51 10.08 3.62
C LEU A 99 -10.87 8.71 3.87
N THR A 100 -10.00 8.63 4.88
CA THR A 100 -9.45 7.36 5.33
C THR A 100 -10.52 6.57 6.09
N ASP A 101 -10.82 5.35 5.62
CA ASP A 101 -11.83 4.49 6.23
C ASP A 101 -11.50 3.00 6.05
N PHE A 102 -11.23 2.31 7.16
CA PHE A 102 -11.03 0.86 7.21
C PHE A 102 -12.24 0.11 7.82
N ARG A 103 -13.42 0.72 7.94
CA ARG A 103 -14.63 0.03 8.43
C ARG A 103 -15.05 -1.11 7.52
N ALA A 104 -14.90 -0.93 6.22
CA ALA A 104 -15.03 -2.01 5.24
C ALA A 104 -13.65 -2.61 4.99
N TYR A 105 -13.46 -3.87 5.38
CA TYR A 105 -12.20 -4.59 5.22
C TYR A 105 -12.44 -6.07 4.95
N GLN A 106 -11.44 -6.70 4.35
CA GLN A 106 -11.38 -8.14 4.13
C GLN A 106 -10.40 -8.77 5.11
N THR A 107 -10.83 -9.81 5.80
CA THR A 107 -9.93 -10.67 6.57
C THR A 107 -9.27 -11.69 5.65
N VAL A 108 -7.95 -11.80 5.73
CA VAL A 108 -7.16 -12.78 4.97
C VAL A 108 -6.36 -13.63 5.95
N VAL A 109 -6.62 -14.93 5.99
CA VAL A 109 -5.86 -15.92 6.77
C VAL A 109 -4.79 -16.50 5.88
N LEU A 110 -3.52 -16.38 6.28
CA LEU A 110 -2.37 -16.82 5.47
C LEU A 110 -1.92 -18.26 5.76
N ASP A 111 -2.50 -18.91 6.75
CA ASP A 111 -2.33 -20.34 7.04
C ASP A 111 -3.69 -20.99 7.38
N PRO A 112 -4.58 -21.14 6.37
CA PRO A 112 -5.97 -21.56 6.61
C PRO A 112 -6.14 -23.00 7.05
N GLU A 113 -5.13 -23.83 6.84
CA GLU A 113 -5.11 -25.25 7.27
C GLU A 113 -4.32 -25.44 8.58
N GLY A 114 -3.71 -24.37 9.06
CA GLY A 114 -3.01 -24.37 10.35
C GLY A 114 -4.01 -24.44 11.50
N ASP A 115 -4.00 -25.53 12.26
CA ASP A 115 -4.86 -25.72 13.43
C ASP A 115 -4.13 -25.48 14.75
N ALA A 116 -2.92 -24.99 14.67
CA ALA A 116 -2.03 -24.83 15.81
C ALA A 116 -2.27 -23.51 16.57
N GLN A 117 -2.81 -22.52 15.91
CA GLN A 117 -3.19 -21.23 16.47
C GLN A 117 -4.59 -20.85 15.98
N ILE A 118 -5.14 -19.83 16.60
CA ILE A 118 -6.46 -19.30 16.23
C ILE A 118 -6.29 -18.19 15.18
N ASP A 119 -7.35 -17.92 14.46
CA ASP A 119 -7.40 -16.80 13.52
C ASP A 119 -7.28 -15.45 14.23
N PRO A 120 -6.76 -14.42 13.56
CA PRO A 120 -6.76 -13.06 14.09
C PRO A 120 -8.17 -12.57 14.42
N ASN A 121 -8.29 -11.78 15.48
CA ASN A 121 -9.52 -11.10 15.83
C ASN A 121 -9.33 -9.58 15.62
N TRP A 122 -9.95 -9.06 14.59
CA TRP A 122 -9.86 -7.66 14.18
C TRP A 122 -11.04 -6.86 14.74
N VAL A 123 -10.74 -5.73 15.37
CA VAL A 123 -11.74 -4.76 15.84
C VAL A 123 -11.39 -3.39 15.25
N VAL A 124 -12.33 -2.83 14.51
CA VAL A 124 -12.17 -1.51 13.88
C VAL A 124 -12.88 -0.46 14.70
N LEU A 125 -12.18 0.60 15.05
CA LEU A 125 -12.62 1.69 15.91
C LEU A 125 -12.40 3.05 15.23
N ASN A 126 -12.85 4.13 15.89
CA ASN A 126 -12.62 5.51 15.47
C ASN A 126 -12.96 5.76 13.98
N GLN A 127 -14.15 5.31 13.58
CA GLN A 127 -14.68 5.50 12.22
C GLN A 127 -13.73 4.97 11.12
N GLY A 128 -13.03 3.87 11.41
CA GLY A 128 -12.14 3.24 10.44
C GLY A 128 -10.71 3.75 10.44
N MET A 129 -10.33 4.58 11.40
CA MET A 129 -8.96 5.08 11.56
C MET A 129 -8.13 4.34 12.61
N GLU A 130 -8.71 3.33 13.25
CA GLU A 130 -8.04 2.49 14.25
C GLU A 130 -8.43 1.02 14.07
N ILE A 131 -7.45 0.14 14.14
CA ILE A 131 -7.64 -1.31 14.09
C ILE A 131 -6.91 -1.91 15.28
N VAL A 132 -7.54 -2.86 15.96
CA VAL A 132 -6.94 -3.62 17.06
C VAL A 132 -6.99 -5.10 16.73
N GLN A 133 -5.90 -5.82 16.98
CA GLN A 133 -5.83 -7.26 16.90
C GLN A 133 -5.47 -7.82 18.28
N THR A 134 -6.29 -8.72 18.83
CA THR A 134 -6.23 -9.10 20.24
C THR A 134 -5.62 -10.48 20.50
N MET A 135 -5.47 -11.32 19.48
CA MET A 135 -5.15 -12.73 19.62
C MET A 135 -3.68 -13.04 19.28
N ASN A 136 -3.05 -13.97 19.99
CA ASN A 136 -1.85 -14.63 19.50
C ASN A 136 -2.29 -15.63 18.42
N SER A 137 -2.14 -15.26 17.15
CA SER A 137 -2.84 -15.86 16.02
C SER A 137 -1.92 -16.34 14.92
N ASP A 138 -2.45 -17.17 14.04
CA ASP A 138 -1.86 -17.45 12.73
C ASP A 138 -1.61 -16.16 11.95
N PRO A 139 -0.69 -16.16 10.97
CA PRO A 139 -0.45 -14.96 10.17
C PRO A 139 -1.71 -14.54 9.42
N GLY A 140 -2.04 -13.27 9.51
CA GLY A 140 -3.24 -12.75 8.88
C GLY A 140 -3.17 -11.27 8.55
N LEU A 141 -4.10 -10.87 7.70
CA LEU A 141 -4.24 -9.50 7.21
C LEU A 141 -5.65 -8.99 7.45
N ALA A 142 -5.76 -7.70 7.74
CA ALA A 142 -6.99 -6.94 7.57
C ALA A 142 -6.75 -5.92 6.45
N VAL A 143 -7.44 -6.06 5.32
CA VAL A 143 -7.18 -5.35 4.07
C VAL A 143 -8.38 -4.50 3.69
N GLY A 144 -8.19 -3.20 3.51
CA GLY A 144 -9.23 -2.29 3.01
C GLY A 144 -9.64 -2.62 1.58
N TYR A 145 -10.79 -2.11 1.14
CA TYR A 145 -11.30 -2.39 -0.21
C TYR A 145 -10.85 -1.38 -1.27
N THR A 146 -10.34 -0.22 -0.86
CA THR A 146 -9.84 0.77 -1.81
C THR A 146 -8.51 0.32 -2.39
N ALA A 147 -8.42 0.23 -3.71
CA ALA A 147 -7.18 0.02 -4.45
C ALA A 147 -6.57 1.37 -4.85
N PHE A 148 -5.26 1.49 -4.73
CA PHE A 148 -4.52 2.70 -4.99
C PHE A 148 -3.52 2.51 -6.13
N ASN A 149 -3.32 3.57 -6.92
CA ASN A 149 -2.12 3.81 -7.71
C ASN A 149 -1.01 4.32 -6.76
N GLY A 150 -0.46 5.52 -6.99
CA GLY A 150 0.42 6.15 -6.02
C GLY A 150 -0.28 6.47 -4.70
N VAL A 151 0.36 6.18 -3.59
CA VAL A 151 -0.21 6.39 -2.26
C VAL A 151 0.86 6.75 -1.24
N ASP A 152 0.48 7.64 -0.32
CA ASP A 152 1.14 7.85 0.96
C ASP A 152 0.29 7.19 2.04
N PHE A 153 0.88 6.33 2.85
CA PHE A 153 0.18 5.63 3.92
C PHE A 153 0.90 5.81 5.24
N GLU A 154 0.19 6.35 6.21
CA GLU A 154 0.69 6.62 7.56
C GLU A 154 -0.15 5.90 8.61
N GLY A 155 0.47 5.64 9.73
CA GLY A 155 -0.21 5.15 10.91
C GLY A 155 0.75 5.06 12.08
N THR A 156 0.18 4.81 13.25
CA THR A 156 0.94 4.55 14.48
C THR A 156 0.61 3.15 14.94
N PHE A 157 1.60 2.34 15.23
CA PHE A 157 1.34 1.06 15.87
C PHE A 157 1.96 1.00 17.27
N HIS A 158 1.30 0.21 18.11
CA HIS A 158 1.63 0.05 19.51
C HIS A 158 1.35 -1.40 19.90
N VAL A 159 2.34 -2.08 20.43
CA VAL A 159 2.16 -3.42 20.98
C VAL A 159 1.96 -3.31 22.48
N ASN A 160 0.81 -3.77 22.98
CA ASN A 160 0.41 -3.61 24.38
C ASN A 160 0.48 -4.95 25.14
N THR A 161 1.66 -5.54 25.15
CA THR A 161 1.94 -6.75 25.93
C THR A 161 3.39 -6.75 26.37
N VAL A 162 3.71 -7.48 27.43
CA VAL A 162 5.09 -7.71 27.91
C VAL A 162 5.51 -9.18 27.79
N THR A 163 4.65 -10.02 27.25
CA THR A 163 4.83 -11.48 27.23
C THR A 163 5.00 -12.05 25.83
N ASP A 164 4.76 -11.25 24.80
CA ASP A 164 4.78 -11.67 23.41
C ASP A 164 5.77 -10.80 22.61
N ASP A 165 6.48 -11.38 21.65
CA ASP A 165 7.65 -10.76 21.02
C ASP A 165 7.70 -10.97 19.49
N ASP A 166 6.54 -11.19 18.87
CA ASP A 166 6.43 -11.62 17.49
C ASP A 166 6.22 -10.48 16.49
N TYR A 167 5.59 -10.75 15.36
CA TYR A 167 5.50 -9.80 14.25
C TYR A 167 4.28 -8.91 14.29
N ALA A 168 4.50 -7.62 14.10
CA ALA A 168 3.49 -6.64 13.78
C ALA A 168 3.90 -5.82 12.56
N GLY A 169 2.95 -5.34 11.76
CA GLY A 169 3.27 -4.53 10.60
C GLY A 169 2.07 -4.07 9.80
N PHE A 170 2.36 -3.61 8.59
CA PHE A 170 1.36 -3.15 7.62
C PHE A 170 1.70 -3.63 6.22
N LEU A 171 0.75 -3.55 5.32
CA LEU A 171 0.92 -3.99 3.94
C LEU A 171 0.37 -2.97 2.96
N PHE A 172 0.85 -3.07 1.73
CA PHE A 172 0.42 -2.24 0.62
C PHE A 172 0.53 -2.98 -0.70
N SER A 173 -0.03 -2.42 -1.77
CA SER A 173 -0.13 -3.10 -3.07
C SER A 173 -0.70 -4.51 -2.98
N TYR A 174 -1.69 -4.72 -2.11
CA TYR A 174 -2.34 -6.02 -2.00
C TYR A 174 -3.20 -6.27 -3.24
N GLN A 175 -2.85 -7.30 -3.98
CA GLN A 175 -3.57 -7.74 -5.19
C GLN A 175 -4.36 -9.02 -4.94
N ASP A 176 -3.78 -9.96 -4.23
CA ASP A 176 -4.40 -11.17 -3.71
C ASP A 176 -3.60 -11.74 -2.53
N SER A 177 -4.05 -12.84 -1.95
CA SER A 177 -3.42 -13.46 -0.77
C SER A 177 -2.00 -14.00 -0.99
N GLY A 178 -1.55 -14.06 -2.23
CA GLY A 178 -0.19 -14.46 -2.62
C GLY A 178 0.65 -13.31 -3.20
N ARG A 179 0.10 -12.09 -3.29
CA ARG A 179 0.77 -10.95 -3.95
C ARG A 179 0.53 -9.65 -3.21
N PHE A 180 1.52 -9.23 -2.44
CA PHE A 180 1.52 -7.95 -1.71
C PHE A 180 2.93 -7.60 -1.20
N TYR A 181 3.14 -6.33 -0.85
CA TYR A 181 4.29 -5.92 -0.04
C TYR A 181 3.90 -5.86 1.42
N VAL A 182 4.79 -6.28 2.30
CA VAL A 182 4.59 -6.20 3.74
C VAL A 182 5.81 -5.60 4.43
N VAL A 183 5.56 -4.64 5.32
CA VAL A 183 6.52 -4.13 6.28
C VAL A 183 6.20 -4.78 7.60
N MET A 184 7.15 -5.51 8.17
CA MET A 184 6.95 -6.31 9.36
C MET A 184 8.14 -6.18 10.32
N TRP A 185 7.86 -6.22 11.61
CA TRP A 185 8.84 -5.96 12.63
C TRP A 185 8.79 -7.01 13.73
N LYS A 186 9.90 -7.72 13.91
CA LYS A 186 10.10 -8.74 14.95
C LYS A 186 10.86 -8.15 16.12
N GLN A 187 10.47 -8.51 17.35
CA GLN A 187 11.13 -8.02 18.55
C GLN A 187 12.46 -8.73 18.82
N THR A 188 12.46 -10.06 18.78
CA THR A 188 13.63 -10.89 19.14
C THR A 188 13.91 -11.94 18.07
N GLU A 189 15.14 -12.50 18.09
CA GLU A 189 15.46 -13.65 17.26
C GLU A 189 14.66 -14.87 17.71
N GLN A 190 14.07 -15.58 16.76
CA GLN A 190 13.31 -16.79 17.08
C GLN A 190 13.21 -17.73 15.88
N THR A 191 13.46 -19.02 16.12
CA THR A 191 13.13 -20.08 15.17
C THR A 191 11.65 -20.40 15.29
N TYR A 192 10.95 -20.47 14.14
CA TYR A 192 9.54 -20.87 14.13
C TYR A 192 9.39 -22.30 14.62
N TRP A 193 8.41 -22.56 15.46
CA TRP A 193 8.25 -23.85 16.12
C TRP A 193 7.88 -25.01 15.17
N GLN A 194 7.26 -24.70 14.03
CA GLN A 194 7.01 -25.67 12.97
C GLN A 194 8.14 -25.64 11.94
N ALA A 195 8.95 -26.68 11.92
CA ALA A 195 10.12 -26.78 11.05
C ALA A 195 9.78 -27.22 9.62
N THR A 196 8.53 -27.55 9.34
CA THR A 196 8.04 -27.97 8.02
C THR A 196 7.33 -26.80 7.36
N PRO A 197 7.56 -26.47 6.08
CA PRO A 197 8.40 -27.20 5.10
C PRO A 197 9.90 -26.97 5.22
N PHE A 198 10.33 -25.97 5.95
CA PHE A 198 11.74 -25.69 6.25
C PHE A 198 11.87 -24.96 7.58
N ARG A 199 13.08 -24.99 8.12
CA ARG A 199 13.40 -24.29 9.38
C ARG A 199 13.46 -22.77 9.12
N ALA A 200 12.45 -22.03 9.58
CA ALA A 200 12.37 -20.59 9.45
C ALA A 200 12.95 -19.89 10.69
N VAL A 201 13.80 -18.90 10.49
CA VAL A 201 14.42 -18.12 11.56
C VAL A 201 14.14 -16.65 11.33
N ALA A 202 13.48 -16.03 12.32
CA ALA A 202 13.24 -14.60 12.35
C ALA A 202 14.39 -13.88 13.06
N GLN A 203 14.87 -12.78 12.46
CA GLN A 203 15.81 -11.87 13.10
C GLN A 203 15.07 -10.64 13.62
N PRO A 204 15.53 -10.00 14.71
CA PRO A 204 14.95 -8.77 15.19
C PRO A 204 15.18 -7.65 14.16
N GLY A 205 14.24 -6.72 14.10
CA GLY A 205 14.34 -5.54 13.24
C GLY A 205 13.24 -5.41 12.21
N LEU A 206 13.14 -4.21 11.67
CA LEU A 206 12.17 -3.86 10.65
C LEU A 206 12.59 -4.42 9.29
N GLN A 207 11.62 -4.98 8.55
CA GLN A 207 11.84 -5.64 7.27
C GLN A 207 10.79 -5.22 6.26
N LEU A 208 11.20 -5.07 5.00
CA LEU A 208 10.31 -4.92 3.85
C LEU A 208 10.45 -6.15 2.96
N LYS A 209 9.34 -6.82 2.70
CA LYS A 209 9.28 -8.03 1.88
C LYS A 209 8.28 -7.88 0.74
N ALA A 210 8.64 -8.46 -0.41
CA ALA A 210 7.73 -8.69 -1.52
C ALA A 210 7.23 -10.14 -1.45
N VAL A 211 5.94 -10.32 -1.24
CA VAL A 211 5.27 -11.61 -1.29
C VAL A 211 4.80 -11.85 -2.72
N THR A 212 5.32 -12.89 -3.34
CA THR A 212 4.93 -13.36 -4.69
C THR A 212 4.83 -14.88 -4.65
N SER A 213 3.86 -15.37 -3.85
CA SER A 213 3.74 -16.79 -3.54
C SER A 213 3.03 -17.55 -4.64
N VAL A 214 3.68 -18.56 -5.20
CA VAL A 214 3.07 -19.44 -6.22
C VAL A 214 2.07 -20.43 -5.61
N SER A 215 2.25 -20.81 -4.35
CA SER A 215 1.35 -21.71 -3.63
C SER A 215 0.19 -20.99 -2.93
N GLY A 216 0.32 -19.68 -2.72
CA GLY A 216 -0.64 -18.91 -1.92
C GLY A 216 -0.58 -19.24 -0.42
N PRO A 217 -1.64 -18.88 0.34
CA PRO A 217 -1.75 -19.19 1.76
C PRO A 217 -1.51 -20.66 2.07
N GLY A 218 -0.78 -20.93 3.15
CA GLY A 218 -0.43 -22.26 3.61
C GLY A 218 0.93 -22.27 4.31
N GLU A 219 1.40 -23.47 4.68
CA GLU A 219 2.61 -23.65 5.47
C GLU A 219 3.89 -23.11 4.81
N HIS A 220 3.98 -23.17 3.47
CA HIS A 220 5.13 -22.62 2.75
C HIS A 220 5.23 -21.11 2.88
N LEU A 221 4.14 -20.39 2.60
CA LEU A 221 4.08 -18.93 2.76
C LEU A 221 4.23 -18.54 4.22
N ARG A 222 3.62 -19.28 5.15
CA ARG A 222 3.75 -19.06 6.59
C ARG A 222 5.22 -19.05 7.03
N ASN A 223 5.97 -20.11 6.72
CA ASN A 223 7.38 -20.19 7.10
C ASN A 223 8.23 -19.16 6.36
N ALA A 224 7.93 -18.86 5.09
CA ALA A 224 8.61 -17.84 4.32
C ALA A 224 8.40 -16.42 4.90
N LEU A 225 7.22 -16.13 5.40
CA LEU A 225 6.94 -14.85 6.09
C LEU A 225 7.69 -14.76 7.42
N TRP A 226 7.75 -15.85 8.19
CA TRP A 226 8.52 -15.84 9.44
C TRP A 226 10.01 -15.62 9.20
N HIS A 227 10.55 -16.31 8.21
CA HIS A 227 11.98 -16.31 7.91
C HIS A 227 12.48 -14.96 7.45
N THR A 228 13.57 -14.46 8.05
CA THR A 228 14.27 -13.27 7.58
C THR A 228 15.21 -13.68 6.45
N GLY A 229 14.81 -13.49 5.22
CA GLY A 229 15.58 -13.87 4.03
C GLY A 229 14.70 -14.13 2.81
N HIS A 230 15.33 -14.57 1.75
CA HIS A 230 14.64 -15.00 0.54
C HIS A 230 14.14 -16.43 0.69
N THR A 231 12.92 -16.67 0.25
CA THR A 231 12.38 -18.02 0.06
C THR A 231 11.90 -18.11 -1.40
N PRO A 232 12.56 -18.92 -2.25
CA PRO A 232 12.18 -19.05 -3.65
C PRO A 232 10.69 -19.36 -3.83
N ASP A 233 10.07 -18.73 -4.81
CA ASP A 233 8.64 -18.87 -5.14
C ASP A 233 7.65 -18.45 -4.04
N GLN A 234 8.13 -17.77 -2.99
CA GLN A 234 7.31 -17.30 -1.88
C GLN A 234 7.55 -15.82 -1.53
N VAL A 235 8.75 -15.48 -1.05
CA VAL A 235 9.04 -14.16 -0.48
C VAL A 235 10.45 -13.71 -0.87
N ARG A 236 10.55 -12.45 -1.30
CA ARG A 236 11.84 -11.75 -1.47
C ARG A 236 12.00 -10.71 -0.38
N LEU A 237 13.14 -10.72 0.30
CA LEU A 237 13.52 -9.68 1.23
C LEU A 237 14.09 -8.49 0.45
N LEU A 238 13.41 -7.35 0.47
CA LEU A 238 13.84 -6.14 -0.23
C LEU A 238 14.75 -5.26 0.62
N TRP A 239 14.49 -5.20 1.92
CA TRP A 239 15.26 -4.38 2.85
C TRP A 239 15.10 -4.84 4.29
N THR A 240 16.17 -4.70 5.08
CA THR A 240 16.14 -4.80 6.54
C THR A 240 16.77 -3.56 7.16
N ASP A 241 16.24 -3.10 8.28
CA ASP A 241 16.88 -2.05 9.07
C ASP A 241 18.26 -2.55 9.56
N PRO A 242 19.38 -1.91 9.17
CA PRO A 242 20.71 -2.37 9.50
C PRO A 242 21.04 -2.35 10.99
N ARG A 243 20.24 -1.67 11.79
CA ARG A 243 20.41 -1.67 13.26
C ARG A 243 19.98 -2.98 13.90
N ASN A 244 19.12 -3.77 13.25
CA ASN A 244 18.58 -5.04 13.76
C ASN A 244 17.95 -4.91 15.16
N VAL A 245 17.22 -3.82 15.39
CA VAL A 245 16.58 -3.51 16.67
C VAL A 245 15.11 -3.86 16.61
N GLY A 246 14.65 -4.66 17.58
CA GLY A 246 13.23 -5.01 17.73
C GLY A 246 12.40 -3.85 18.26
N TRP A 247 11.08 -3.94 18.05
CA TRP A 247 10.13 -3.02 18.68
C TRP A 247 10.12 -3.21 20.21
N ARG A 248 9.73 -2.15 20.92
CA ARG A 248 9.58 -2.19 22.37
C ARG A 248 8.10 -2.22 22.73
N ASP A 249 7.74 -3.03 23.71
CA ASP A 249 6.38 -3.05 24.26
C ASP A 249 5.96 -1.69 24.82
N LYS A 250 4.68 -1.41 24.75
CA LYS A 250 4.08 -0.15 25.24
C LYS A 250 4.71 1.14 24.69
N THR A 251 5.28 1.04 23.51
CA THR A 251 5.90 2.16 22.79
C THR A 251 5.18 2.36 21.46
N SER A 252 4.84 3.60 21.14
CA SER A 252 4.19 3.97 19.89
C SER A 252 5.20 4.33 18.83
N TYR A 253 5.01 3.79 17.64
CA TYR A 253 5.84 4.08 16.47
C TYR A 253 4.96 4.53 15.32
N ARG A 254 5.32 5.64 14.68
CA ARG A 254 4.64 6.16 13.51
C ARG A 254 5.40 5.80 12.25
N TRP A 255 4.74 5.15 11.30
CA TRP A 255 5.32 4.91 9.99
C TRP A 255 4.83 5.91 8.95
N GLN A 256 5.66 6.14 7.95
CA GLN A 256 5.32 6.81 6.70
C GLN A 256 5.76 5.92 5.55
N LEU A 257 4.81 5.54 4.71
CA LEU A 257 5.06 4.83 3.46
C LEU A 257 4.79 5.78 2.30
N LEU A 258 5.75 5.83 1.36
CA LEU A 258 5.54 6.42 0.04
C LEU A 258 5.67 5.30 -0.99
N HIS A 259 4.64 5.10 -1.80
CA HIS A 259 4.65 4.13 -2.89
C HIS A 259 4.22 4.79 -4.20
N ARG A 260 5.06 4.66 -5.24
CA ARG A 260 4.80 5.16 -6.60
C ARG A 260 4.95 3.98 -7.57
N PRO A 261 3.90 3.17 -7.74
CA PRO A 261 3.98 1.88 -8.45
C PRO A 261 4.34 2.04 -9.92
N GLN A 262 4.00 3.15 -10.57
CA GLN A 262 4.34 3.42 -11.97
C GLN A 262 5.84 3.40 -12.23
N VAL A 263 6.66 3.74 -11.24
CA VAL A 263 8.12 3.70 -11.31
C VAL A 263 8.76 2.71 -10.33
N GLY A 264 7.93 1.98 -9.56
CA GLY A 264 8.38 1.02 -8.57
C GLY A 264 9.05 1.63 -7.34
N TYR A 265 8.84 2.92 -7.07
CA TYR A 265 9.41 3.61 -5.91
C TYR A 265 8.71 3.19 -4.62
N ILE A 266 9.50 2.79 -3.63
CA ILE A 266 9.06 2.48 -2.27
C ILE A 266 10.00 3.18 -1.29
N ARG A 267 9.46 3.87 -0.29
CA ARG A 267 10.24 4.36 0.85
C ARG A 267 9.43 4.24 2.13
N VAL A 268 10.06 3.70 3.14
CA VAL A 268 9.46 3.52 4.48
C VAL A 268 10.31 4.26 5.50
N LYS A 269 9.66 5.09 6.29
CA LYS A 269 10.26 5.78 7.45
C LYS A 269 9.50 5.41 8.71
N LEU A 270 10.21 5.31 9.81
CA LEU A 270 9.64 5.01 11.12
C LEU A 270 10.12 6.03 12.14
N TYR A 271 9.18 6.51 12.95
CA TYR A 271 9.43 7.52 13.98
C TYR A 271 9.01 7.00 15.35
N GLU A 272 9.81 7.33 16.36
CA GLU A 272 9.45 7.25 17.77
C GLU A 272 9.34 8.68 18.31
N GLY A 273 8.13 9.16 18.60
CA GLY A 273 7.90 10.58 18.81
C GLY A 273 8.39 11.41 17.62
N PRO A 274 9.17 12.47 17.82
CA PRO A 274 9.71 13.28 16.72
C PRO A 274 10.96 12.68 16.07
N GLN A 275 11.53 11.62 16.64
CA GLN A 275 12.80 11.05 16.21
C GLN A 275 12.61 10.04 15.07
N LEU A 276 13.28 10.24 13.94
CA LEU A 276 13.42 9.25 12.89
C LEU A 276 14.30 8.11 13.39
N VAL A 277 13.74 6.89 13.49
CA VAL A 277 14.46 5.73 14.00
C VAL A 277 14.79 4.70 12.91
N ALA A 278 14.09 4.71 11.78
CA ALA A 278 14.44 3.90 10.62
C ALA A 278 14.05 4.60 9.33
N ASP A 279 14.84 4.40 8.27
CA ASP A 279 14.59 4.91 6.93
C ASP A 279 15.14 3.89 5.92
N SER A 280 14.28 3.35 5.08
CA SER A 280 14.69 2.38 4.06
C SER A 280 15.55 3.00 2.96
N GLY A 281 15.53 4.34 2.83
CA GLY A 281 15.96 4.96 1.60
C GLY A 281 15.05 4.57 0.45
N VAL A 282 15.47 4.87 -0.78
CA VAL A 282 14.71 4.51 -1.99
C VAL A 282 14.91 3.03 -2.31
N ILE A 283 13.81 2.28 -2.36
CA ILE A 283 13.77 0.90 -2.83
C ILE A 283 13.01 0.90 -4.16
N ILE A 284 13.54 0.21 -5.16
CA ILE A 284 12.89 0.06 -6.46
C ILE A 284 12.47 -1.39 -6.64
N ASP A 285 11.17 -1.61 -6.75
CA ASP A 285 10.57 -2.90 -7.08
C ASP A 285 9.27 -2.69 -7.86
N THR A 286 9.12 -3.39 -8.98
CA THR A 286 7.98 -3.28 -9.88
C THR A 286 7.15 -4.56 -9.96
N SER A 287 7.35 -5.48 -9.04
CA SER A 287 6.64 -6.78 -9.06
C SER A 287 5.14 -6.65 -8.78
N MET A 288 4.73 -5.61 -8.04
CA MET A 288 3.33 -5.26 -7.85
C MET A 288 3.15 -3.76 -8.03
N ARG A 289 2.28 -3.38 -8.97
CA ARG A 289 2.09 -1.99 -9.40
C ARG A 289 0.74 -1.44 -8.95
N GLY A 290 0.60 -1.30 -7.63
CA GLY A 290 -0.60 -0.81 -6.98
C GLY A 290 -1.46 -1.93 -6.39
N GLY A 291 -2.43 -1.55 -5.59
CA GLY A 291 -3.32 -2.43 -4.88
C GLY A 291 -3.85 -1.81 -3.58
N ARG A 292 -4.37 -2.67 -2.71
CA ARG A 292 -5.03 -2.27 -1.47
C ARG A 292 -4.04 -2.17 -0.31
N LEU A 293 -4.45 -1.47 0.74
CA LEU A 293 -3.69 -1.27 1.99
C LEU A 293 -4.28 -2.09 3.12
N GLY A 294 -3.47 -2.38 4.12
CA GLY A 294 -3.94 -3.05 5.33
C GLY A 294 -2.91 -3.17 6.42
N VAL A 295 -3.24 -3.98 7.41
CA VAL A 295 -2.37 -4.28 8.56
C VAL A 295 -2.13 -5.77 8.69
N PHE A 296 -0.99 -6.13 9.26
CA PHE A 296 -0.45 -7.49 9.33
C PHE A 296 -0.12 -7.88 10.76
N CYS A 297 -0.46 -9.11 11.14
CA CYS A 297 0.00 -9.75 12.36
C CYS A 297 0.50 -11.18 12.09
N PHE A 298 1.40 -11.65 12.93
CA PHE A 298 1.85 -13.03 12.95
C PHE A 298 2.30 -13.41 14.37
N SER A 299 1.57 -14.28 15.02
CA SER A 299 1.81 -14.78 16.39
C SER A 299 1.86 -13.69 17.47
N GLN A 300 1.42 -12.47 17.17
CA GLN A 300 1.48 -11.33 18.08
C GLN A 300 0.09 -10.94 18.56
N GLU A 301 -0.10 -10.91 19.89
CA GLU A 301 -1.32 -10.39 20.50
C GLU A 301 -1.26 -8.89 20.78
N ASN A 302 -2.43 -8.29 20.99
CA ASN A 302 -2.61 -6.93 21.49
C ASN A 302 -1.84 -5.86 20.71
N ILE A 303 -2.02 -5.86 19.39
CA ILE A 303 -1.50 -4.81 18.51
C ILE A 303 -2.60 -3.78 18.27
N ILE A 304 -2.24 -2.51 18.37
CA ILE A 304 -3.11 -1.37 18.08
C ILE A 304 -2.49 -0.57 16.95
N TRP A 305 -3.20 -0.44 15.84
CA TRP A 305 -2.89 0.50 14.76
C TRP A 305 -3.85 1.66 14.86
N SER A 306 -3.35 2.86 15.02
CA SER A 306 -4.14 4.07 15.20
C SER A 306 -3.66 5.20 14.29
N ASN A 307 -4.44 6.28 14.22
CA ASN A 307 -4.14 7.43 13.35
C ASN A 307 -3.85 6.99 11.90
N LEU A 308 -4.57 5.98 11.44
CA LEU A 308 -4.44 5.49 10.07
C LEU A 308 -4.87 6.59 9.11
N GLN A 309 -4.01 6.88 8.13
CA GLN A 309 -4.26 7.89 7.11
C GLN A 309 -3.64 7.45 5.81
N TYR A 310 -4.42 7.43 4.75
CA TYR A 310 -3.91 7.30 3.39
C TYR A 310 -4.24 8.52 2.55
N ARG A 311 -3.42 8.77 1.55
CA ARG A 311 -3.61 9.84 0.58
C ARG A 311 -3.16 9.37 -0.79
N CYS A 312 -3.98 9.55 -1.81
CA CYS A 312 -3.58 9.35 -3.19
C CYS A 312 -2.48 10.36 -3.55
N ASN A 313 -1.39 9.87 -4.12
CA ASN A 313 -0.27 10.71 -4.53
C ASN A 313 0.55 10.00 -5.61
N ASP A 314 0.52 10.51 -6.83
CA ASP A 314 1.29 10.00 -7.96
C ASP A 314 2.57 10.80 -8.23
N THR A 315 2.82 11.86 -7.47
CA THR A 315 4.02 12.68 -7.62
C THR A 315 5.26 11.89 -7.23
N VAL A 316 6.17 11.69 -8.16
CA VAL A 316 7.43 10.98 -7.94
C VAL A 316 8.39 11.89 -7.19
N PRO A 317 8.91 11.48 -6.01
CA PRO A 317 9.86 12.27 -5.23
C PRO A 317 11.17 12.56 -5.97
N GLU A 318 11.80 13.69 -5.65
CA GLU A 318 13.07 14.12 -6.28
C GLU A 318 14.22 13.13 -6.08
N ASP A 319 14.24 12.39 -4.99
CA ASP A 319 15.26 11.38 -4.69
C ASP A 319 15.19 10.13 -5.58
N PHE A 320 14.17 10.04 -6.44
CA PHE A 320 14.09 9.03 -7.50
C PHE A 320 14.99 9.35 -8.71
N GLU A 321 15.39 10.60 -8.94
CA GLU A 321 16.13 11.00 -10.15
C GLU A 321 17.40 10.18 -10.45
N PRO A 322 18.24 9.80 -9.47
CA PRO A 322 19.38 8.92 -9.73
C PRO A 322 18.99 7.56 -10.32
N PHE A 323 17.85 7.01 -9.88
CA PHE A 323 17.31 5.73 -10.33
C PHE A 323 16.66 5.84 -11.70
N ARG A 324 16.01 6.95 -12.02
CA ARG A 324 15.44 7.22 -13.35
C ARG A 324 16.51 7.11 -14.44
N ARG A 325 17.68 7.67 -14.19
CA ARG A 325 18.82 7.59 -15.13
C ARG A 325 19.33 6.16 -15.32
N GLN A 326 19.36 5.37 -14.24
CA GLN A 326 19.77 3.97 -14.31
C GLN A 326 18.78 3.10 -15.09
N LEU A 327 17.48 3.33 -14.90
CA LEU A 327 16.41 2.66 -15.67
C LEU A 327 16.51 2.96 -17.17
N LEU A 328 16.72 4.22 -17.53
CA LEU A 328 16.89 4.65 -18.93
C LEU A 328 18.16 4.07 -19.58
N GLN A 329 19.18 3.71 -18.78
CA GLN A 329 20.43 3.09 -19.24
C GLN A 329 20.38 1.55 -19.25
N GLY A 330 19.24 0.94 -18.90
CA GLY A 330 19.06 -0.52 -18.86
C GLY A 330 19.92 -1.24 -17.82
N ARG A 331 20.23 -0.57 -16.70
CA ARG A 331 21.12 -1.08 -15.63
C ARG A 331 20.39 -1.49 -14.34
N VAL A 332 19.06 -1.64 -14.37
CA VAL A 332 18.25 -2.13 -13.26
C VAL A 332 17.40 -3.30 -13.73
#